data_0fe6eb94991cd0c00d6d2d96b21319ea
#
_entry.id   0fe6eb94991cd0c00d6d2d96b21319ea
#
_cell.length_a   1.000
_cell.length_b   1.000
_cell.length_c   1.000
_cell.angle_alpha   90.00
_cell.angle_beta   90.00
_cell.angle_gamma   90.00
#
_symmetry.space_group_name_H-M   'P 1'
#
loop_
_entity.id
_entity.type
_entity.pdbx_description
1 polymer ?
#
loop_
_entity_poly.entity_id
_entity_poly.type
_entity_poly.pdbx_seq_one_letter_code
_entity_poly.pdbx_strand_id
1 'polypeptide(L)'
;VFLNLQDIHVSSHPTSNSWTFAYNLACVQEADRQGFELAFSRMQWLPKGGYDGSASLDAFIALGAMAAATNNIHLISTLHVLYGPLHPLHLAKWGATLDHVSQGRWGINIVTGHRAVEHEMFGAPPGGRIEHDQRYARAGELIDVVNSLWAEDENLSYDSNKTGKGNTWQLNGAWVTPKPLYGRPVIVNATGSPAGIEFASSYSDIVFITSPGGAHIDSALETLPEHIATIKAAAQRKNRNIKTLINPIVVSRDTPAEAEAYAQAIWEGKPEQEGIKTFGGNKHYDSDAQAWKGRLDEKHKQGLNIGGNIEIIGSPEQVADQIEALHRIGIDGVQLCFYDFLPDLEHFGSKILPLLKERGLRV
;
A
#
# COMPACT_ATOMS: atom_id res chain seq x y z
N VAL A 1 1.52 8.25 5.38
CA VAL A 1 1.16 7.45 6.56
C VAL A 1 0.20 6.33 6.15
N PHE A 2 0.28 5.19 6.80
CA PHE A 2 -0.65 4.07 6.63
C PHE A 2 -1.84 4.25 7.58
N LEU A 3 -3.08 4.05 7.09
CA LEU A 3 -4.28 4.15 7.92
C LEU A 3 -4.73 2.76 8.42
N ASN A 4 -5.18 2.70 9.66
CA ASN A 4 -5.65 1.47 10.29
C ASN A 4 -7.17 1.27 10.06
N LEU A 5 -7.57 1.10 8.80
CA LEU A 5 -8.98 0.87 8.45
C LEU A 5 -9.47 -0.55 8.75
N GLN A 6 -8.66 -1.38 9.38
CA GLN A 6 -8.94 -2.79 9.67
C GLN A 6 -8.59 -3.10 11.12
N ASP A 7 -9.34 -4.02 11.71
CA ASP A 7 -9.12 -4.50 13.08
C ASP A 7 -7.97 -5.51 13.14
N ILE A 8 -6.73 -4.99 13.05
CA ILE A 8 -5.52 -5.81 13.04
C ILE A 8 -4.80 -5.69 14.38
N HIS A 9 -4.57 -6.83 15.01
CA HIS A 9 -3.78 -6.94 16.21
C HIS A 9 -2.58 -7.87 15.97
N VAL A 10 -1.38 -7.31 15.90
CA VAL A 10 -0.13 -8.07 15.66
C VAL A 10 0.56 -8.47 16.96
N SER A 11 0.10 -7.97 18.09
CA SER A 11 0.62 -8.24 19.44
C SER A 11 -0.48 -8.00 20.47
N SER A 12 -0.37 -8.62 21.64
CA SER A 12 -1.22 -8.35 22.81
C SER A 12 -0.77 -7.13 23.62
N HIS A 13 0.35 -6.50 23.24
CA HIS A 13 0.77 -5.25 23.87
C HIS A 13 -0.29 -4.17 23.62
N PRO A 14 -0.70 -3.39 24.63
CA PRO A 14 -1.82 -2.45 24.49
C PRO A 14 -1.57 -1.38 23.44
N THR A 15 -2.62 -1.02 22.71
CA THR A 15 -2.66 0.11 21.75
C THR A 15 -3.96 0.88 21.89
N SER A 16 -3.97 2.12 21.40
CA SER A 16 -5.18 2.92 21.21
C SER A 16 -5.88 2.65 19.86
N ASN A 17 -5.34 1.76 19.04
CA ASN A 17 -5.80 1.51 17.68
C ASN A 17 -7.28 1.11 17.62
N SER A 18 -7.95 1.63 16.61
CA SER A 18 -9.33 1.27 16.31
C SER A 18 -9.55 1.29 14.79
N TRP A 19 -10.32 0.33 14.30
CA TRP A 19 -10.75 0.28 12.91
C TRP A 19 -11.84 1.33 12.58
N THR A 20 -12.42 1.97 13.60
CA THR A 20 -13.56 2.88 13.44
C THR A 20 -13.22 4.07 12.55
N PHE A 21 -14.21 4.57 11.83
CA PHE A 21 -14.06 5.75 10.99
C PHE A 21 -13.58 6.97 11.79
N ALA A 22 -14.12 7.19 12.98
CA ALA A 22 -13.75 8.33 13.82
C ALA A 22 -12.26 8.32 14.20
N TYR A 23 -11.70 7.18 14.56
CA TYR A 23 -10.28 7.02 14.87
C TYR A 23 -9.40 7.30 13.64
N ASN A 24 -9.73 6.69 12.51
CA ASN A 24 -8.97 6.87 11.28
C ASN A 24 -9.08 8.30 10.72
N LEU A 25 -10.23 8.96 10.92
CA LEU A 25 -10.39 10.38 10.61
C LEU A 25 -9.45 11.24 11.46
N ALA A 26 -9.35 10.97 12.77
CA ALA A 26 -8.41 11.67 13.63
C ALA A 26 -6.95 11.47 13.16
N CYS A 27 -6.56 10.23 12.80
CA CYS A 27 -5.23 9.95 12.27
C CYS A 27 -4.92 10.72 10.98
N VAL A 28 -5.86 10.75 10.02
CA VAL A 28 -5.62 11.45 8.74
C VAL A 28 -5.61 12.96 8.91
N GLN A 29 -6.44 13.51 9.79
CA GLN A 29 -6.44 14.94 10.09
C GLN A 29 -5.16 15.37 10.78
N GLU A 30 -4.64 14.56 11.70
CA GLU A 30 -3.36 14.80 12.33
C GLU A 30 -2.22 14.74 11.32
N ALA A 31 -2.22 13.73 10.43
CA ALA A 31 -1.23 13.64 9.36
C ALA A 31 -1.29 14.85 8.41
N ASP A 32 -2.49 15.32 8.04
CA ASP A 32 -2.68 16.53 7.21
C ASP A 32 -2.15 17.79 7.92
N ARG A 33 -2.46 17.94 9.20
CA ARG A 33 -2.01 19.07 10.04
C ARG A 33 -0.49 19.12 10.16
N GLN A 34 0.16 17.97 10.29
CA GLN A 34 1.62 17.87 10.36
C GLN A 34 2.29 17.95 8.99
N GLY A 35 1.48 17.95 7.92
CA GLY A 35 1.93 18.13 6.55
C GLY A 35 2.47 16.84 5.92
N PHE A 36 2.02 15.64 6.29
CA PHE A 36 2.35 14.43 5.55
C PHE A 36 1.80 14.48 4.12
N GLU A 37 2.56 13.96 3.14
CA GLU A 37 2.19 14.06 1.73
C GLU A 37 1.04 13.14 1.35
N LEU A 38 0.99 11.93 1.92
CA LEU A 38 -0.05 10.96 1.57
C LEU A 38 -0.48 10.08 2.74
N ALA A 39 -1.76 9.75 2.76
CA ALA A 39 -2.35 8.70 3.57
C ALA A 39 -2.77 7.55 2.66
N PHE A 40 -2.46 6.34 3.09
CA PHE A 40 -2.67 5.13 2.32
C PHE A 40 -3.58 4.19 3.08
N SER A 41 -4.60 3.69 2.43
CA SER A 41 -5.49 2.68 3.00
C SER A 41 -5.20 1.30 2.42
N ARG A 42 -5.19 0.31 3.28
CA ARG A 42 -5.26 -1.08 2.87
C ARG A 42 -6.73 -1.51 2.75
N MET A 43 -7.01 -2.45 1.89
CA MET A 43 -8.29 -3.12 1.80
C MET A 43 -8.07 -4.58 1.48
N GLN A 44 -8.73 -5.47 2.19
CA GLN A 44 -8.70 -6.91 1.96
C GLN A 44 -10.08 -7.50 2.16
N TRP A 45 -10.31 -8.64 1.52
CA TRP A 45 -11.53 -9.42 1.64
C TRP A 45 -11.17 -10.78 2.20
N LEU A 46 -11.45 -11.00 3.48
CA LEU A 46 -11.13 -12.26 4.16
C LEU A 46 -12.34 -12.77 4.93
N PRO A 47 -12.47 -14.10 5.07
CA PRO A 47 -13.50 -14.70 5.92
C PRO A 47 -13.35 -14.25 7.38
N LYS A 48 -14.45 -14.32 8.14
CA LYS A 48 -14.45 -14.01 9.57
C LYS A 48 -13.36 -14.80 10.31
N GLY A 49 -12.61 -14.11 11.16
CA GLY A 49 -11.49 -14.70 11.89
C GLY A 49 -10.19 -14.80 11.08
N GLY A 50 -10.14 -14.18 9.89
CA GLY A 50 -8.92 -14.00 9.15
C GLY A 50 -7.96 -13.00 9.81
N TYR A 51 -6.78 -12.87 9.20
CA TYR A 51 -5.71 -12.02 9.68
C TYR A 51 -6.12 -10.55 9.90
N ASP A 52 -7.04 -10.05 9.09
CA ASP A 52 -7.48 -8.64 9.17
C ASP A 52 -8.56 -8.42 10.23
N GLY A 53 -8.68 -9.35 11.18
CA GLY A 53 -9.58 -9.20 12.30
C GLY A 53 -11.05 -9.37 11.92
N SER A 54 -11.91 -8.75 12.71
CA SER A 54 -13.37 -8.91 12.62
C SER A 54 -14.06 -7.76 11.88
N ALA A 55 -13.34 -6.68 11.59
CA ALA A 55 -13.93 -5.47 10.97
C ALA A 55 -12.92 -4.78 10.05
N SER A 56 -13.42 -4.28 8.92
CA SER A 56 -12.68 -3.42 8.01
C SER A 56 -13.62 -2.44 7.31
N LEU A 57 -13.12 -1.25 6.98
CA LEU A 57 -13.85 -0.26 6.21
C LEU A 57 -13.46 -0.34 4.72
N ASP A 58 -14.43 -0.05 3.86
CA ASP A 58 -14.16 0.14 2.44
C ASP A 58 -13.28 1.37 2.22
N ALA A 59 -12.19 1.20 1.46
CA ALA A 59 -11.19 2.23 1.26
C ALA A 59 -11.69 3.41 0.42
N PHE A 60 -12.56 3.19 -0.57
CA PHE A 60 -13.09 4.26 -1.41
C PHE A 60 -14.09 5.12 -0.65
N ILE A 61 -14.98 4.48 0.08
CA ILE A 61 -16.02 5.17 0.84
C ILE A 61 -15.39 5.94 2.01
N ALA A 62 -14.50 5.31 2.77
CA ALA A 62 -13.84 5.94 3.91
C ALA A 62 -12.96 7.12 3.48
N LEU A 63 -12.11 6.95 2.45
CA LEU A 63 -11.25 8.03 1.99
C LEU A 63 -12.02 9.14 1.26
N GLY A 64 -13.15 8.83 0.63
CA GLY A 64 -14.06 9.85 0.10
C GLY A 64 -14.58 10.80 1.19
N ALA A 65 -14.99 10.24 2.33
CA ALA A 65 -15.41 11.04 3.48
C ALA A 65 -14.24 11.83 4.11
N MET A 66 -13.06 11.22 4.21
CA MET A 66 -11.84 11.87 4.72
C MET A 66 -11.35 12.99 3.80
N ALA A 67 -11.56 12.88 2.48
CA ALA A 67 -11.23 13.92 1.52
C ALA A 67 -11.96 15.24 1.80
N ALA A 68 -13.21 15.17 2.24
CA ALA A 68 -14.00 16.35 2.63
C ALA A 68 -13.56 16.95 3.97
N ALA A 69 -12.77 16.23 4.76
CA ALA A 69 -12.36 16.62 6.11
C ALA A 69 -10.84 16.94 6.23
N THR A 70 -10.14 16.99 5.11
CA THR A 70 -8.68 17.28 5.00
C THR A 70 -8.44 18.29 3.88
N ASN A 71 -7.25 18.93 3.85
CA ASN A 71 -6.99 20.03 2.92
C ASN A 71 -5.81 19.76 1.97
N ASN A 72 -4.75 19.08 2.42
CA ASN A 72 -3.50 18.98 1.66
C ASN A 72 -3.09 17.52 1.36
N ILE A 73 -3.34 16.61 2.30
CA ILE A 73 -2.86 15.24 2.22
C ILE A 73 -3.52 14.49 1.06
N HIS A 74 -2.71 13.78 0.27
CA HIS A 74 -3.21 12.87 -0.77
C HIS A 74 -3.73 11.58 -0.15
N LEU A 75 -4.82 11.08 -0.71
CA LEU A 75 -5.56 9.95 -0.17
C LEU A 75 -5.53 8.78 -1.16
N ILE A 76 -4.82 7.72 -0.82
CA ILE A 76 -4.61 6.57 -1.70
C ILE A 76 -5.52 5.41 -1.30
N SER A 77 -6.54 5.16 -2.13
CA SER A 77 -7.48 4.04 -1.95
C SER A 77 -6.92 2.76 -2.55
N THR A 78 -6.90 1.67 -1.80
CA THR A 78 -6.55 0.36 -2.35
C THR A 78 -7.74 -0.27 -3.07
N LEU A 79 -7.49 -0.81 -4.24
CA LEU A 79 -8.45 -1.53 -5.09
C LEU A 79 -7.94 -2.90 -5.45
N HIS A 80 -8.76 -3.91 -5.26
CA HIS A 80 -8.52 -5.26 -5.80
C HIS A 80 -9.24 -5.41 -7.16
N VAL A 81 -8.46 -5.43 -8.24
CA VAL A 81 -9.00 -5.35 -9.62
C VAL A 81 -9.75 -6.61 -10.10
N LEU A 82 -9.64 -7.73 -9.38
CA LEU A 82 -10.14 -9.02 -9.84
C LEU A 82 -11.26 -9.60 -8.98
N TYR A 83 -11.62 -8.94 -7.91
CA TYR A 83 -12.69 -9.44 -7.04
C TYR A 83 -13.98 -8.68 -7.29
N GLY A 84 -15.08 -9.41 -7.13
CA GLY A 84 -16.39 -8.84 -7.17
C GLY A 84 -16.80 -8.21 -8.49
N PRO A 85 -17.82 -7.41 -8.46
CA PRO A 85 -18.42 -6.80 -9.65
C PRO A 85 -17.68 -5.55 -10.13
N LEU A 86 -16.37 -5.42 -9.89
CA LEU A 86 -15.63 -4.24 -10.31
C LEU A 86 -15.60 -4.15 -11.84
N HIS A 87 -16.33 -3.17 -12.35
CA HIS A 87 -16.41 -2.85 -13.76
C HIS A 87 -15.69 -1.53 -14.05
N PRO A 88 -15.03 -1.35 -15.21
CA PRO A 88 -14.34 -0.09 -15.55
C PRO A 88 -15.22 1.15 -15.40
N LEU A 89 -16.51 1.06 -15.72
CA LEU A 89 -17.47 2.16 -15.53
C LEU A 89 -17.63 2.57 -14.07
N HIS A 90 -17.64 1.60 -13.15
CA HIS A 90 -17.71 1.91 -11.71
C HIS A 90 -16.45 2.63 -11.26
N LEU A 91 -15.27 2.11 -11.61
CA LEU A 91 -14.01 2.72 -11.23
C LEU A 91 -13.85 4.11 -11.83
N ALA A 92 -14.19 4.28 -13.12
CA ALA A 92 -14.13 5.58 -13.78
C ALA A 92 -15.08 6.59 -13.13
N LYS A 93 -16.29 6.16 -12.75
CA LYS A 93 -17.27 7.02 -12.07
C LYS A 93 -16.80 7.41 -10.67
N TRP A 94 -16.35 6.43 -9.88
CA TRP A 94 -15.86 6.68 -8.52
C TRP A 94 -14.63 7.57 -8.52
N GLY A 95 -13.66 7.28 -9.40
CA GLY A 95 -12.45 8.06 -9.51
C GLY A 95 -12.69 9.50 -9.91
N ALA A 96 -13.54 9.75 -10.92
CA ALA A 96 -13.90 11.11 -11.30
C ALA A 96 -14.64 11.84 -10.16
N THR A 97 -15.52 11.15 -9.43
CA THR A 97 -16.20 11.73 -8.27
C THR A 97 -15.21 12.09 -7.16
N LEU A 98 -14.29 11.17 -6.84
CA LEU A 98 -13.26 11.40 -5.82
C LEU A 98 -12.26 12.48 -6.22
N ASP A 99 -11.95 12.61 -7.51
CA ASP A 99 -11.14 13.73 -8.03
C ASP A 99 -11.78 15.08 -7.69
N HIS A 100 -13.09 15.23 -7.95
CA HIS A 100 -13.82 16.44 -7.60
C HIS A 100 -13.93 16.68 -6.10
N VAL A 101 -14.27 15.65 -5.32
CA VAL A 101 -14.42 15.76 -3.85
C VAL A 101 -13.10 16.09 -3.18
N SER A 102 -12.01 15.48 -3.61
CA SER A 102 -10.68 15.67 -3.05
C SER A 102 -9.91 16.85 -3.65
N GLN A 103 -10.44 17.48 -4.70
CA GLN A 103 -9.74 18.52 -5.46
C GLN A 103 -8.37 18.02 -5.99
N GLY A 104 -8.38 16.84 -6.61
CA GLY A 104 -7.19 16.22 -7.22
C GLY A 104 -6.25 15.49 -6.25
N ARG A 105 -6.59 15.40 -4.96
CA ARG A 105 -5.76 14.73 -3.94
C ARG A 105 -6.00 13.21 -3.84
N TRP A 106 -6.87 12.66 -4.64
CA TRP A 106 -7.12 11.22 -4.65
C TRP A 106 -6.12 10.47 -5.52
N GLY A 107 -5.71 9.30 -5.07
CA GLY A 107 -4.92 8.34 -5.80
C GLY A 107 -5.42 6.92 -5.57
N ILE A 108 -4.91 5.98 -6.35
CA ILE A 108 -5.33 4.59 -6.31
C ILE A 108 -4.15 3.63 -6.23
N ASN A 109 -4.20 2.70 -5.30
CA ASN A 109 -3.31 1.55 -5.25
C ASN A 109 -3.97 0.36 -5.94
N ILE A 110 -3.39 -0.07 -7.04
CA ILE A 110 -3.87 -1.22 -7.82
C ILE A 110 -3.26 -2.50 -7.26
N VAL A 111 -4.10 -3.39 -6.75
CA VAL A 111 -3.72 -4.70 -6.25
C VAL A 111 -4.35 -5.77 -7.11
N THR A 112 -3.57 -6.75 -7.52
CA THR A 112 -4.06 -7.85 -8.37
C THR A 112 -4.59 -9.05 -7.58
N GLY A 113 -4.48 -9.01 -6.24
CA GLY A 113 -4.83 -10.12 -5.37
C GLY A 113 -3.79 -11.25 -5.40
N HIS A 114 -3.74 -12.02 -4.33
CA HIS A 114 -2.77 -13.11 -4.23
C HIS A 114 -3.28 -14.33 -3.43
N ARG A 115 -4.45 -14.22 -2.80
CA ARG A 115 -5.02 -15.30 -1.99
C ARG A 115 -6.20 -15.95 -2.71
N ALA A 116 -6.23 -17.28 -2.76
CA ALA A 116 -7.33 -18.03 -3.38
C ALA A 116 -8.67 -17.71 -2.69
N VAL A 117 -8.68 -17.63 -1.35
CA VAL A 117 -9.89 -17.37 -0.57
C VAL A 117 -10.59 -16.05 -0.94
N GLU A 118 -9.84 -15.03 -1.32
CA GLU A 118 -10.43 -13.75 -1.77
C GLU A 118 -11.19 -13.92 -3.09
N HIS A 119 -10.65 -14.71 -4.03
CA HIS A 119 -11.34 -15.05 -5.28
C HIS A 119 -12.59 -15.90 -5.03
N GLU A 120 -12.50 -16.87 -4.12
CA GLU A 120 -13.60 -17.75 -3.76
C GLU A 120 -14.77 -17.00 -3.14
N MET A 121 -14.51 -16.01 -2.28
CA MET A 121 -15.56 -15.16 -1.72
C MET A 121 -16.37 -14.42 -2.79
N PHE A 122 -15.79 -14.16 -3.96
CA PHE A 122 -16.45 -13.55 -5.11
C PHE A 122 -16.92 -14.57 -6.16
N GLY A 123 -17.03 -15.82 -5.78
CA GLY A 123 -17.68 -16.85 -6.60
C GLY A 123 -16.73 -17.67 -7.48
N ALA A 124 -15.42 -17.54 -7.34
CA ALA A 124 -14.51 -18.49 -7.98
C ALA A 124 -14.64 -19.87 -7.33
N PRO A 125 -14.45 -20.97 -8.09
CA PRO A 125 -14.44 -22.31 -7.51
C PRO A 125 -13.25 -22.46 -6.54
N PRO A 126 -13.28 -23.42 -5.61
CA PRO A 126 -12.18 -23.69 -4.69
C PRO A 126 -10.83 -23.83 -5.42
N GLY A 127 -9.83 -23.07 -5.01
CA GLY A 127 -8.53 -22.96 -5.67
C GLY A 127 -8.55 -22.23 -7.03
N GLY A 128 -9.69 -21.67 -7.44
CA GLY A 128 -9.92 -21.03 -8.75
C GLY A 128 -9.31 -19.63 -8.86
N ARG A 129 -8.06 -19.48 -8.46
CA ARG A 129 -7.31 -18.23 -8.62
C ARG A 129 -6.87 -18.05 -10.08
N ILE A 130 -7.03 -16.83 -10.60
CA ILE A 130 -6.50 -16.46 -11.92
C ILE A 130 -4.96 -16.50 -11.83
N GLU A 131 -4.33 -16.99 -12.89
CA GLU A 131 -2.87 -17.08 -12.98
C GLU A 131 -2.23 -15.71 -12.75
N HIS A 132 -1.05 -15.70 -12.10
CA HIS A 132 -0.38 -14.49 -11.60
C HIS A 132 -0.19 -13.41 -12.67
N ASP A 133 0.39 -13.75 -13.82
CA ASP A 133 0.71 -12.77 -14.86
C ASP A 133 -0.54 -12.30 -15.62
N GLN A 134 -1.57 -13.15 -15.73
CA GLN A 134 -2.86 -12.77 -16.30
C GLN A 134 -3.58 -11.74 -15.43
N ARG A 135 -3.38 -11.75 -14.11
CA ARG A 135 -3.95 -10.73 -13.24
C ARG A 135 -3.38 -9.34 -13.55
N TYR A 136 -2.07 -9.25 -13.82
CA TYR A 136 -1.44 -7.98 -14.23
C TYR A 136 -1.89 -7.53 -15.62
N ALA A 137 -2.06 -8.46 -16.57
CA ALA A 137 -2.60 -8.13 -17.88
C ALA A 137 -4.02 -7.52 -17.78
N ARG A 138 -4.88 -8.12 -16.95
CA ARG A 138 -6.23 -7.59 -16.67
C ARG A 138 -6.20 -6.24 -15.96
N ALA A 139 -5.29 -6.05 -15.02
CA ALA A 139 -5.14 -4.76 -14.35
C ALA A 139 -4.71 -3.66 -15.33
N GLY A 140 -3.79 -3.96 -16.25
CA GLY A 140 -3.40 -3.04 -17.31
C GLY A 140 -4.57 -2.68 -18.23
N GLU A 141 -5.33 -3.67 -18.68
CA GLU A 141 -6.52 -3.44 -19.50
C GLU A 141 -7.57 -2.59 -18.77
N LEU A 142 -7.81 -2.85 -17.48
CA LEU A 142 -8.71 -2.04 -16.66
C LEU A 142 -8.31 -0.56 -16.68
N ILE A 143 -7.03 -0.26 -16.46
CA ILE A 143 -6.53 1.11 -16.43
C ILE A 143 -6.62 1.77 -17.80
N ASP A 144 -6.32 1.05 -18.88
CA ASP A 144 -6.46 1.57 -20.26
C ASP A 144 -7.91 1.95 -20.54
N VAL A 145 -8.87 1.10 -20.22
CA VAL A 145 -10.31 1.36 -20.41
C VAL A 145 -10.78 2.56 -19.56
N VAL A 146 -10.36 2.61 -18.29
CA VAL A 146 -10.70 3.72 -17.41
C VAL A 146 -10.11 5.03 -17.91
N ASN A 147 -8.86 5.04 -18.34
CA ASN A 147 -8.22 6.23 -18.93
C ASN A 147 -8.96 6.70 -20.19
N SER A 148 -9.38 5.78 -21.06
CA SER A 148 -10.19 6.10 -22.22
C SER A 148 -11.54 6.71 -21.84
N LEU A 149 -12.23 6.14 -20.84
CA LEU A 149 -13.49 6.69 -20.32
C LEU A 149 -13.34 8.09 -19.74
N TRP A 150 -12.18 8.44 -19.19
CA TRP A 150 -11.91 9.79 -18.69
C TRP A 150 -11.51 10.77 -19.77
N ALA A 151 -10.80 10.31 -20.81
CA ALA A 151 -10.27 11.18 -21.87
C ALA A 151 -11.28 11.49 -22.99
N GLU A 152 -12.13 10.51 -23.35
CA GLU A 152 -13.02 10.64 -24.50
C GLU A 152 -14.25 11.49 -24.18
N ASP A 153 -14.57 12.42 -25.07
CA ASP A 153 -15.77 13.27 -25.01
C ASP A 153 -16.98 12.63 -25.72
N GLU A 154 -16.79 11.48 -26.33
CA GLU A 154 -17.82 10.69 -27.00
C GLU A 154 -18.07 9.35 -26.32
N ASN A 155 -19.13 8.70 -26.74
CA ASN A 155 -19.46 7.35 -26.24
C ASN A 155 -18.39 6.35 -26.65
N LEU A 156 -17.80 5.68 -25.67
CA LEU A 156 -16.76 4.67 -25.87
C LEU A 156 -17.37 3.30 -26.21
N SER A 157 -16.91 2.71 -27.30
CA SER A 157 -17.10 1.31 -27.60
C SER A 157 -15.77 0.57 -27.51
N TYR A 158 -15.71 -0.45 -26.65
CA TYR A 158 -14.50 -1.21 -26.38
C TYR A 158 -14.80 -2.71 -26.45
N ASP A 159 -13.93 -3.47 -27.10
CA ASP A 159 -14.03 -4.93 -27.19
C ASP A 159 -12.66 -5.55 -26.89
N SER A 160 -12.57 -6.14 -25.72
CA SER A 160 -11.37 -6.81 -25.20
C SER A 160 -10.82 -7.88 -26.17
N ASN A 161 -11.69 -8.59 -26.88
CA ASN A 161 -11.27 -9.60 -27.85
C ASN A 161 -10.48 -9.04 -29.03
N LYS A 162 -10.70 -7.77 -29.36
CA LYS A 162 -10.03 -7.09 -30.49
C LYS A 162 -8.70 -6.48 -30.12
N THR A 163 -8.43 -6.29 -28.82
CA THR A 163 -7.21 -5.63 -28.35
C THR A 163 -6.04 -6.57 -28.13
N GLY A 164 -6.29 -7.87 -28.09
CA GLY A 164 -5.28 -8.89 -27.73
C GLY A 164 -4.82 -8.86 -26.27
N LYS A 165 -5.45 -8.03 -25.44
CA LYS A 165 -5.07 -7.82 -24.02
C LYS A 165 -5.83 -8.71 -23.04
N GLY A 166 -6.85 -9.43 -23.51
CA GLY A 166 -7.65 -10.27 -22.65
C GLY A 166 -9.07 -10.48 -23.21
N ASN A 167 -9.94 -11.08 -22.44
CA ASN A 167 -11.33 -11.31 -22.78
C ASN A 167 -12.22 -10.92 -21.59
N THR A 168 -12.04 -9.70 -21.06
CA THR A 168 -12.62 -9.33 -19.79
C THR A 168 -13.79 -8.37 -19.94
N TRP A 169 -13.66 -7.31 -20.76
CA TRP A 169 -14.68 -6.26 -20.85
C TRP A 169 -15.15 -6.00 -22.27
N GLN A 170 -16.46 -5.77 -22.38
CA GLN A 170 -17.10 -5.26 -23.59
C GLN A 170 -17.96 -4.06 -23.20
N LEU A 171 -17.72 -2.92 -23.83
CA LEU A 171 -18.44 -1.68 -23.62
C LEU A 171 -19.12 -1.25 -24.93
N ASN A 172 -20.35 -0.82 -24.84
CA ASN A 172 -21.16 -0.38 -25.99
C ASN A 172 -21.75 0.98 -25.67
N GLY A 173 -21.23 2.04 -26.30
CA GLY A 173 -21.71 3.40 -26.07
C GLY A 173 -21.53 3.86 -24.61
N ALA A 174 -20.45 3.44 -23.96
CA ALA A 174 -20.19 3.77 -22.57
C ALA A 174 -19.80 5.22 -22.37
N TRP A 175 -20.38 5.86 -21.38
CA TRP A 175 -20.12 7.26 -21.02
C TRP A 175 -19.98 7.44 -19.53
N VAL A 176 -18.99 8.22 -19.11
CA VAL A 176 -18.78 8.59 -17.70
C VAL A 176 -18.72 10.10 -17.55
N THR A 177 -19.53 10.60 -16.62
CA THR A 177 -19.59 12.04 -16.25
C THR A 177 -19.74 12.15 -14.71
N PRO A 178 -19.15 13.17 -14.04
CA PRO A 178 -18.23 14.14 -14.62
C PRO A 178 -16.94 13.49 -15.11
N LYS A 179 -16.16 14.21 -15.89
CA LYS A 179 -14.76 13.85 -16.16
C LYS A 179 -13.90 14.30 -14.97
N PRO A 180 -12.74 13.68 -14.72
CA PRO A 180 -11.78 14.22 -13.75
C PRO A 180 -11.44 15.67 -14.09
N LEU A 181 -11.44 16.53 -13.07
CA LEU A 181 -11.14 17.96 -13.25
C LEU A 181 -9.63 18.23 -13.12
N TYR A 182 -8.97 17.49 -12.26
CA TYR A 182 -7.55 17.67 -11.92
C TYR A 182 -6.63 16.69 -12.64
N GLY A 183 -7.18 15.87 -13.52
CA GLY A 183 -6.46 14.90 -14.33
C GLY A 183 -6.55 13.46 -13.77
N ARG A 184 -5.67 12.58 -14.28
CA ARG A 184 -5.65 11.20 -13.81
C ARG A 184 -5.10 11.11 -12.37
N PRO A 185 -5.64 10.23 -11.54
CA PRO A 185 -5.13 10.03 -10.18
C PRO A 185 -3.69 9.50 -10.18
N VAL A 186 -2.99 9.70 -9.07
CA VAL A 186 -1.73 9.01 -8.79
C VAL A 186 -2.00 7.51 -8.72
N ILE A 187 -1.28 6.73 -9.52
CA ILE A 187 -1.38 5.27 -9.52
C ILE A 187 -0.22 4.67 -8.74
N VAL A 188 -0.57 3.87 -7.76
CA VAL A 188 0.36 3.17 -6.89
C VAL A 188 0.20 1.66 -7.12
N ASN A 189 1.29 0.92 -6.98
CA ASN A 189 1.28 -0.55 -7.02
C ASN A 189 2.32 -1.09 -6.05
N ALA A 190 2.02 -2.19 -5.39
CA ALA A 190 2.97 -2.93 -4.56
C ALA A 190 3.41 -4.17 -5.33
N THR A 191 4.68 -4.25 -5.69
CA THR A 191 5.19 -5.35 -6.53
C THR A 191 6.66 -5.68 -6.29
N GLY A 192 7.03 -6.90 -6.67
CA GLY A 192 8.40 -7.40 -6.68
C GLY A 192 8.62 -8.49 -7.74
N SER A 193 7.53 -8.93 -8.43
CA SER A 193 7.63 -9.91 -9.50
C SER A 193 7.95 -9.27 -10.86
N PRO A 194 8.52 -10.01 -11.83
CA PRO A 194 8.76 -9.49 -13.17
C PRO A 194 7.51 -8.91 -13.85
N ALA A 195 6.37 -9.61 -13.79
CA ALA A 195 5.10 -9.14 -14.35
C ALA A 195 4.59 -7.89 -13.64
N GLY A 196 4.76 -7.82 -12.31
CA GLY A 196 4.40 -6.64 -11.54
C GLY A 196 5.31 -5.43 -11.82
N ILE A 197 6.60 -5.64 -12.03
CA ILE A 197 7.53 -4.57 -12.44
C ILE A 197 7.18 -4.08 -13.84
N GLU A 198 6.82 -4.97 -14.76
CA GLU A 198 6.36 -4.62 -16.11
C GLU A 198 5.07 -3.78 -16.08
N PHE A 199 4.08 -4.20 -15.26
CA PHE A 199 2.87 -3.43 -15.03
C PHE A 199 3.17 -2.06 -14.41
N ALA A 200 3.94 -2.03 -13.32
CA ALA A 200 4.26 -0.79 -12.62
C ALA A 200 5.00 0.19 -13.53
N SER A 201 5.98 -0.29 -14.31
CA SER A 201 6.71 0.54 -15.26
C SER A 201 5.83 1.15 -16.36
N SER A 202 4.69 0.51 -16.67
CA SER A 202 3.74 1.01 -17.68
C SER A 202 2.72 2.00 -17.10
N TYR A 203 2.26 1.78 -15.87
CA TYR A 203 1.06 2.45 -15.35
C TYR A 203 1.29 3.24 -14.07
N SER A 204 2.21 2.81 -13.20
CA SER A 204 2.35 3.38 -11.86
C SER A 204 3.22 4.64 -11.84
N ASP A 205 2.92 5.53 -10.90
CA ASP A 205 3.74 6.69 -10.54
C ASP A 205 4.60 6.38 -9.32
N ILE A 206 4.09 5.51 -8.46
CA ILE A 206 4.73 5.08 -7.22
C ILE A 206 4.68 3.56 -7.13
N VAL A 207 5.80 2.96 -6.72
CA VAL A 207 5.89 1.54 -6.42
C VAL A 207 6.28 1.34 -4.97
N PHE A 208 5.45 0.61 -4.22
CA PHE A 208 5.86 0.08 -2.93
C PHE A 208 6.70 -1.16 -3.14
N ILE A 209 7.90 -1.13 -2.61
CA ILE A 209 8.85 -2.24 -2.68
C ILE A 209 9.02 -2.89 -1.32
N THR A 210 9.35 -4.17 -1.35
CA THR A 210 9.72 -4.93 -0.15
C THR A 210 11.21 -5.20 -0.19
N SER A 211 11.86 -5.22 0.98
CA SER A 211 13.26 -5.57 1.06
C SER A 211 13.46 -7.07 0.75
N PRO A 212 14.25 -7.42 -0.26
CA PRO A 212 14.66 -8.82 -0.48
C PRO A 212 15.43 -9.40 0.71
N GLY A 213 16.19 -8.57 1.42
CA GLY A 213 16.97 -8.96 2.60
C GLY A 213 16.15 -9.07 3.89
N GLY A 214 14.82 -8.86 3.85
CA GLY A 214 13.94 -8.96 5.01
C GLY A 214 13.73 -7.67 5.79
N ALA A 215 13.35 -7.80 7.08
CA ALA A 215 12.88 -6.67 7.90
C ALA A 215 14.02 -5.82 8.50
N HIS A 216 15.22 -6.36 8.64
CA HIS A 216 16.34 -5.62 9.23
C HIS A 216 16.85 -4.53 8.29
N ILE A 217 17.07 -3.34 8.83
CA ILE A 217 17.51 -2.18 8.06
C ILE A 217 18.86 -2.43 7.35
N ASP A 218 19.83 -3.07 7.99
CA ASP A 218 21.15 -3.33 7.40
C ASP A 218 21.02 -4.25 6.17
N SER A 219 20.28 -5.35 6.28
CA SER A 219 20.02 -6.25 5.15
C SER A 219 19.24 -5.57 4.03
N ALA A 220 18.36 -4.63 4.38
CA ALA A 220 17.63 -3.83 3.41
C ALA A 220 18.56 -2.88 2.65
N LEU A 221 19.46 -2.20 3.36
CA LEU A 221 20.42 -1.29 2.75
C LEU A 221 21.39 -2.00 1.76
N GLU A 222 21.70 -3.28 2.02
CA GLU A 222 22.52 -4.10 1.12
C GLU A 222 21.76 -4.57 -0.13
N THR A 223 20.49 -4.94 0.00
CA THR A 223 19.74 -5.64 -1.07
C THR A 223 18.85 -4.74 -1.92
N LEU A 224 18.41 -3.61 -1.40
CA LEU A 224 17.50 -2.69 -2.10
C LEU A 224 18.15 -1.98 -3.33
N PRO A 225 19.43 -1.59 -3.35
CA PRO A 225 19.99 -0.82 -4.47
C PRO A 225 19.77 -1.48 -5.83
N GLU A 226 20.05 -2.78 -5.94
CA GLU A 226 19.87 -3.53 -7.19
C GLU A 226 18.39 -3.64 -7.58
N HIS A 227 17.52 -3.88 -6.58
CA HIS A 227 16.09 -3.97 -6.81
C HIS A 227 15.49 -2.63 -7.28
N ILE A 228 15.89 -1.52 -6.66
CA ILE A 228 15.48 -0.16 -7.06
C ILE A 228 15.98 0.13 -8.50
N ALA A 229 17.23 -0.17 -8.79
CA ALA A 229 17.80 0.03 -10.13
C ALA A 229 17.03 -0.74 -11.21
N THR A 230 16.64 -1.97 -10.93
CA THR A 230 15.84 -2.81 -11.83
C THR A 230 14.49 -2.17 -12.15
N ILE A 231 13.77 -1.68 -11.13
CA ILE A 231 12.46 -1.04 -11.29
C ILE A 231 12.59 0.28 -12.07
N LYS A 232 13.52 1.14 -11.66
CA LYS A 232 13.73 2.43 -12.33
C LYS A 232 14.18 2.26 -13.78
N ALA A 233 15.05 1.29 -14.09
CA ALA A 233 15.46 0.98 -15.46
C ALA A 233 14.29 0.45 -16.31
N ALA A 234 13.38 -0.35 -15.74
CA ALA A 234 12.19 -0.79 -16.46
C ALA A 234 11.28 0.38 -16.85
N ALA A 235 11.08 1.35 -15.96
CA ALA A 235 10.31 2.56 -16.25
C ALA A 235 11.00 3.46 -17.30
N GLN A 236 12.32 3.63 -17.20
CA GLN A 236 13.10 4.42 -18.16
C GLN A 236 13.02 3.87 -19.59
N ARG A 237 13.00 2.54 -19.78
CA ARG A 237 12.80 1.93 -21.10
C ARG A 237 11.46 2.31 -21.75
N LYS A 238 10.50 2.77 -20.94
CA LYS A 238 9.18 3.24 -21.38
C LYS A 238 9.04 4.77 -21.34
N ASN A 239 10.17 5.48 -21.21
CA ASN A 239 10.22 6.94 -21.06
C ASN A 239 9.39 7.45 -19.86
N ARG A 240 9.37 6.68 -18.77
CA ARG A 240 8.65 7.04 -17.55
C ARG A 240 9.60 7.19 -16.37
N ASN A 241 9.22 8.05 -15.45
CA ASN A 241 9.80 8.16 -14.13
C ASN A 241 8.85 7.52 -13.11
N ILE A 242 9.41 6.73 -12.22
CA ILE A 242 8.65 6.06 -11.16
C ILE A 242 9.36 6.29 -9.82
N LYS A 243 8.57 6.57 -8.78
CA LYS A 243 9.10 6.70 -7.42
C LYS A 243 9.00 5.37 -6.70
N THR A 244 10.05 5.03 -5.95
CA THR A 244 10.09 3.83 -5.12
C THR A 244 9.90 4.21 -3.67
N LEU A 245 8.90 3.63 -3.01
CA LEU A 245 8.64 3.79 -1.60
C LEU A 245 8.81 2.46 -0.89
N ILE A 246 9.31 2.52 0.35
CA ILE A 246 9.33 1.37 1.24
C ILE A 246 8.42 1.62 2.43
N ASN A 247 7.89 0.54 3.00
CA ASN A 247 6.92 0.60 4.09
C ASN A 247 7.56 0.13 5.41
N PRO A 248 8.22 1.01 6.17
CA PRO A 248 8.74 0.69 7.48
C PRO A 248 7.66 0.69 8.55
N ILE A 249 7.82 -0.19 9.55
CA ILE A 249 7.23 0.04 10.86
C ILE A 249 8.23 0.86 11.69
N VAL A 250 7.77 1.97 12.23
CA VAL A 250 8.60 2.88 13.01
C VAL A 250 8.24 2.77 14.48
N VAL A 251 9.25 2.49 15.30
CA VAL A 251 9.17 2.53 16.76
C VAL A 251 10.17 3.55 17.28
N SER A 252 9.68 4.71 17.67
CA SER A 252 10.51 5.79 18.20
C SER A 252 10.08 6.20 19.59
N ARG A 253 11.05 6.40 20.47
CA ARG A 253 10.90 6.96 21.82
C ARG A 253 12.01 7.99 22.05
N ASP A 254 11.91 8.77 23.13
CA ASP A 254 12.86 9.86 23.38
C ASP A 254 14.32 9.38 23.51
N THR A 255 14.53 8.14 23.93
CA THR A 255 15.86 7.52 24.00
C THR A 255 15.93 6.19 23.27
N PRO A 256 17.13 5.77 22.81
CA PRO A 256 17.32 4.46 22.20
C PRO A 256 16.84 3.29 23.09
N ALA A 257 17.17 3.36 24.38
CA ALA A 257 16.80 2.31 25.33
C ALA A 257 15.28 2.18 25.52
N GLU A 258 14.55 3.29 25.53
CA GLU A 258 13.09 3.28 25.59
C GLU A 258 12.47 2.71 24.30
N ALA A 259 13.03 3.06 23.16
CA ALA A 259 12.56 2.53 21.87
C ALA A 259 12.77 1.02 21.77
N GLU A 260 13.95 0.53 22.16
CA GLU A 260 14.26 -0.90 22.21
C GLU A 260 13.36 -1.64 23.20
N ALA A 261 13.17 -1.11 24.40
CA ALA A 261 12.30 -1.71 25.41
C ALA A 261 10.83 -1.80 24.93
N TYR A 262 10.36 -0.77 24.24
CA TYR A 262 9.01 -0.78 23.68
C TYR A 262 8.88 -1.79 22.52
N ALA A 263 9.86 -1.84 21.62
CA ALA A 263 9.91 -2.84 20.56
C ALA A 263 9.93 -4.27 21.10
N GLN A 264 10.70 -4.50 22.16
CA GLN A 264 10.76 -5.78 22.86
C GLN A 264 9.39 -6.15 23.47
N ALA A 265 8.72 -5.20 24.13
CA ALA A 265 7.40 -5.44 24.71
C ALA A 265 6.33 -5.79 23.65
N ILE A 266 6.38 -5.13 22.50
CA ILE A 266 5.51 -5.46 21.36
C ILE A 266 5.81 -6.88 20.87
N TRP A 267 7.07 -7.23 20.70
CA TRP A 267 7.49 -8.54 20.23
C TRP A 267 7.11 -9.66 21.19
N GLU A 268 7.32 -9.49 22.51
CA GLU A 268 6.94 -10.44 23.55
C GLU A 268 5.42 -10.67 23.63
N GLY A 269 4.63 -9.66 23.30
CA GLY A 269 3.18 -9.76 23.22
C GLY A 269 2.67 -10.54 21.99
N LYS A 270 3.55 -10.98 21.08
CA LYS A 270 3.13 -11.78 19.93
C LYS A 270 2.82 -13.21 20.32
N PRO A 271 1.67 -13.77 19.87
CA PRO A 271 1.40 -15.20 20.06
C PRO A 271 2.45 -16.02 19.31
N GLU A 272 3.10 -16.97 20.00
CA GLU A 272 4.19 -17.81 19.45
C GLU A 272 3.88 -18.49 18.10
N GLN A 273 2.62 -18.62 17.75
CA GLN A 273 2.19 -19.31 16.54
C GLN A 273 1.57 -18.42 15.45
N GLU A 274 1.13 -17.22 15.77
CA GLU A 274 0.45 -16.36 14.78
C GLU A 274 1.41 -15.51 13.95
N GLY A 275 2.53 -15.06 14.48
CA GLY A 275 3.51 -14.29 13.74
C GLY A 275 4.07 -15.03 12.51
N ILE A 276 4.35 -16.31 12.66
CA ILE A 276 4.85 -17.18 11.57
C ILE A 276 3.70 -17.59 10.64
N LYS A 277 2.49 -17.76 11.14
CA LYS A 277 1.32 -18.17 10.36
C LYS A 277 0.76 -17.03 9.51
N THR A 278 0.95 -15.78 9.91
CA THR A 278 0.29 -14.62 9.33
C THR A 278 0.95 -14.14 8.04
N PHE A 279 2.25 -14.25 7.90
CA PHE A 279 2.99 -13.74 6.73
C PHE A 279 3.52 -14.81 5.79
N GLY A 280 3.71 -16.04 6.21
CA GLY A 280 4.35 -17.04 5.37
C GLY A 280 3.78 -18.45 5.41
N GLY A 281 2.85 -18.74 6.30
CA GLY A 281 2.48 -20.13 6.55
C GLY A 281 1.04 -20.38 6.95
N ASN A 282 0.13 -19.45 6.74
CA ASN A 282 -1.25 -19.70 7.07
C ASN A 282 -1.85 -20.68 6.05
N LYS A 283 -1.98 -21.94 6.45
CA LYS A 283 -2.61 -23.00 5.62
C LYS A 283 -4.05 -22.68 5.20
N HIS A 284 -4.66 -21.66 5.82
CA HIS A 284 -6.01 -21.20 5.47
C HIS A 284 -6.05 -20.22 4.28
N TYR A 285 -4.90 -19.61 3.89
CA TYR A 285 -4.87 -18.61 2.83
C TYR A 285 -3.75 -18.92 1.85
N ASP A 286 -4.01 -19.81 0.91
CA ASP A 286 -3.09 -20.07 -0.19
C ASP A 286 -2.75 -18.76 -0.93
N SER A 287 -1.47 -18.37 -0.87
CA SER A 287 -0.95 -17.12 -1.42
C SER A 287 0.17 -17.39 -2.42
N ASP A 288 0.10 -16.78 -3.59
CA ASP A 288 1.15 -16.81 -4.60
C ASP A 288 1.99 -15.52 -4.67
N ALA A 289 1.90 -14.67 -3.65
CA ALA A 289 2.66 -13.43 -3.58
C ALA A 289 4.18 -13.66 -3.69
N GLN A 290 4.78 -13.20 -4.78
CA GLN A 290 6.22 -13.37 -5.04
C GLN A 290 7.08 -12.50 -4.11
N ALA A 291 6.59 -11.32 -3.74
CA ALA A 291 7.31 -10.35 -2.91
C ALA A 291 7.65 -10.87 -1.50
N TRP A 292 6.99 -11.92 -1.05
CA TRP A 292 7.18 -12.51 0.28
C TRP A 292 8.00 -13.80 0.26
N LYS A 293 8.29 -14.35 -0.92
CA LYS A 293 9.16 -15.52 -1.08
C LYS A 293 10.60 -15.12 -0.76
N GLY A 294 11.18 -15.71 0.26
CA GLY A 294 12.55 -15.41 0.73
C GLY A 294 12.62 -14.56 2.00
N ARG A 295 11.53 -13.91 2.44
CA ARG A 295 11.50 -13.21 3.74
C ARG A 295 11.49 -14.12 4.96
N LEU A 296 11.39 -15.42 4.75
CA LEU A 296 11.25 -16.43 5.81
C LEU A 296 12.53 -17.28 5.98
N ASP A 297 13.68 -16.80 5.53
CA ASP A 297 14.92 -17.51 5.77
C ASP A 297 15.33 -17.51 7.25
N GLU A 298 16.28 -18.38 7.61
CA GLU A 298 16.71 -18.59 9.00
C GLU A 298 17.22 -17.31 9.70
N LYS A 299 17.75 -16.34 8.93
CA LYS A 299 18.22 -15.05 9.49
C LYS A 299 17.08 -14.22 10.08
N HIS A 300 15.86 -14.33 9.55
CA HIS A 300 14.67 -13.63 10.04
C HIS A 300 14.10 -14.23 11.32
N LYS A 301 14.46 -15.46 11.64
CA LYS A 301 14.00 -16.14 12.86
C LYS A 301 14.77 -15.68 14.10
N GLN A 302 15.87 -14.98 13.96
CA GLN A 302 16.79 -14.65 15.05
C GLN A 302 16.67 -13.21 15.58
N GLY A 303 15.80 -12.36 15.01
CA GLY A 303 15.65 -10.96 15.41
C GLY A 303 14.22 -10.63 15.82
N LEU A 304 14.07 -9.49 16.47
CA LEU A 304 12.77 -8.86 16.68
C LEU A 304 12.13 -8.61 15.31
N ASN A 305 10.94 -9.12 15.09
CA ASN A 305 10.15 -8.83 13.88
C ASN A 305 8.74 -8.42 14.30
N ILE A 306 8.52 -7.10 14.35
CA ILE A 306 7.28 -6.52 14.84
C ILE A 306 6.18 -6.60 13.78
N GLY A 307 6.51 -6.41 12.49
CA GLY A 307 5.47 -6.27 11.49
C GLY A 307 5.73 -6.83 10.08
N GLY A 308 6.83 -7.51 9.80
CA GLY A 308 7.14 -8.07 8.47
C GLY A 308 7.55 -7.06 7.40
N ASN A 309 7.54 -5.76 7.68
CA ASN A 309 8.14 -4.68 6.90
C ASN A 309 9.54 -4.37 7.42
N ILE A 310 10.22 -3.40 6.82
CA ILE A 310 11.46 -2.89 7.41
C ILE A 310 11.13 -2.29 8.79
N GLU A 311 11.96 -2.58 9.75
CA GLU A 311 11.88 -2.06 11.11
C GLU A 311 12.86 -0.89 11.27
N ILE A 312 12.34 0.24 11.70
CA ILE A 312 13.11 1.44 12.06
C ILE A 312 12.84 1.70 13.53
N ILE A 313 13.84 1.41 14.37
CA ILE A 313 13.72 1.49 15.84
C ILE A 313 14.81 2.42 16.36
N GLY A 314 14.45 3.35 17.28
CA GLY A 314 15.44 4.21 17.90
C GLY A 314 14.91 5.54 18.44
N SER A 315 15.84 6.38 18.88
CA SER A 315 15.55 7.79 19.18
C SER A 315 15.17 8.54 17.90
N PRO A 316 14.60 9.76 18.02
CA PRO A 316 14.27 10.57 16.85
C PRO A 316 15.44 10.76 15.88
N GLU A 317 16.65 10.98 16.40
CA GLU A 317 17.88 11.14 15.61
C GLU A 317 18.23 9.84 14.87
N GLN A 318 18.19 8.70 15.57
CA GLN A 318 18.48 7.40 14.97
C GLN A 318 17.46 7.01 13.89
N VAL A 319 16.18 7.34 14.09
CA VAL A 319 15.14 7.14 13.07
C VAL A 319 15.41 8.02 11.84
N ALA A 320 15.78 9.28 12.05
CA ALA A 320 16.15 10.18 10.96
C ALA A 320 17.39 9.68 10.21
N ASP A 321 18.43 9.16 10.91
CA ASP A 321 19.63 8.56 10.31
C ASP A 321 19.27 7.35 9.42
N GLN A 322 18.40 6.47 9.88
CA GLN A 322 17.96 5.29 9.13
C GLN A 322 17.15 5.68 7.89
N ILE A 323 16.27 6.67 7.98
CA ILE A 323 15.52 7.20 6.82
C ILE A 323 16.47 7.86 5.82
N GLU A 324 17.46 8.61 6.28
CA GLU A 324 18.49 9.20 5.43
C GLU A 324 19.32 8.13 4.72
N ALA A 325 19.68 7.04 5.40
CA ALA A 325 20.39 5.92 4.81
C ALA A 325 19.56 5.25 3.68
N LEU A 326 18.24 5.06 3.88
CA LEU A 326 17.34 4.59 2.83
C LEU A 326 17.29 5.55 1.63
N HIS A 327 17.26 6.86 1.88
CA HIS A 327 17.31 7.84 0.80
C HIS A 327 18.61 7.75 -0.01
N ARG A 328 19.76 7.62 0.66
CA ARG A 328 21.07 7.53 0.01
C ARG A 328 21.21 6.33 -0.93
N ILE A 329 20.51 5.24 -0.70
CA ILE A 329 20.49 4.07 -1.58
C ILE A 329 19.46 4.16 -2.70
N GLY A 330 18.73 5.28 -2.82
CA GLY A 330 17.81 5.57 -3.93
C GLY A 330 16.33 5.35 -3.66
N ILE A 331 15.92 5.15 -2.40
CA ILE A 331 14.51 5.21 -1.99
C ILE A 331 14.02 6.65 -2.11
N ASP A 332 12.88 6.85 -2.77
CA ASP A 332 12.29 8.17 -2.98
C ASP A 332 11.36 8.61 -1.83
N GLY A 333 10.95 7.68 -0.98
CA GLY A 333 10.13 7.99 0.18
C GLY A 333 9.79 6.78 1.05
N VAL A 334 9.24 7.06 2.22
CA VAL A 334 8.81 6.05 3.20
C VAL A 334 7.32 6.16 3.47
N GLN A 335 6.63 5.04 3.45
CA GLN A 335 5.24 4.94 3.89
C GLN A 335 5.20 4.42 5.31
N LEU A 336 5.06 5.32 6.26
CA LEU A 336 5.17 5.01 7.68
C LEU A 336 3.99 4.16 8.17
N CYS A 337 4.30 3.06 8.83
CA CYS A 337 3.43 2.31 9.72
C CYS A 337 3.88 2.51 11.15
N PHE A 338 2.93 2.51 12.07
CA PHE A 338 3.16 2.61 13.50
C PHE A 338 2.53 1.43 14.22
N TYR A 339 3.01 1.12 15.41
CA TYR A 339 2.38 0.10 16.26
C TYR A 339 1.12 0.67 16.94
N ASP A 340 1.24 1.84 17.58
CA ASP A 340 0.11 2.61 18.10
C ASP A 340 -0.05 3.87 17.24
N PHE A 341 -1.00 3.85 16.30
CA PHE A 341 -1.00 4.78 15.16
C PHE A 341 -1.04 6.25 15.54
N LEU A 342 -1.99 6.68 16.36
CA LEU A 342 -2.16 8.11 16.62
C LEU A 342 -1.05 8.68 17.51
N PRO A 343 -0.70 8.07 18.65
CA PRO A 343 0.40 8.56 19.49
C PRO A 343 1.77 8.53 18.79
N ASP A 344 2.06 7.45 18.05
CA ASP A 344 3.34 7.33 17.33
C ASP A 344 3.41 8.31 16.14
N LEU A 345 2.28 8.60 15.48
CA LEU A 345 2.19 9.62 14.44
C LEU A 345 2.47 11.02 15.01
N GLU A 346 1.88 11.35 16.15
CA GLU A 346 2.11 12.63 16.86
C GLU A 346 3.57 12.78 17.29
N HIS A 347 4.17 11.71 17.81
CA HIS A 347 5.59 11.66 18.19
C HIS A 347 6.48 11.86 16.96
N PHE A 348 6.24 11.12 15.89
CA PHE A 348 7.01 11.23 14.64
C PHE A 348 6.93 12.64 14.07
N GLY A 349 5.74 13.20 14.00
CA GLY A 349 5.51 14.52 13.44
C GLY A 349 6.17 15.64 14.25
N SER A 350 6.13 15.53 15.58
CA SER A 350 6.68 16.57 16.45
C SER A 350 8.19 16.46 16.64
N LYS A 351 8.78 15.25 16.60
CA LYS A 351 10.19 15.02 16.93
C LYS A 351 11.05 14.69 15.69
N ILE A 352 10.54 13.94 14.72
CA ILE A 352 11.34 13.40 13.62
C ILE A 352 11.18 14.23 12.34
N LEU A 353 9.96 14.67 12.00
CA LEU A 353 9.76 15.52 10.81
C LEU A 353 10.63 16.79 10.79
N PRO A 354 10.83 17.52 11.92
CA PRO A 354 11.74 18.65 11.94
C PRO A 354 13.18 18.25 11.57
N LEU A 355 13.68 17.13 12.10
CA LEU A 355 15.03 16.63 11.78
C LEU A 355 15.16 16.28 10.29
N LEU A 356 14.13 15.66 9.70
CA LEU A 356 14.12 15.34 8.27
C LEU A 356 14.12 16.61 7.40
N LYS A 357 13.45 17.69 7.84
CA LYS A 357 13.48 19.00 7.18
C LYS A 357 14.86 19.64 7.26
N GLU A 358 15.50 19.64 8.42
CA GLU A 358 16.85 20.17 8.62
C GLU A 358 17.88 19.45 7.73
N ARG A 359 17.68 18.15 7.46
CA ARG A 359 18.53 17.34 6.57
C ARG A 359 18.19 17.47 5.09
N GLY A 360 17.19 18.29 4.73
CA GLY A 360 16.75 18.45 3.34
C GLY A 360 16.06 17.20 2.74
N LEU A 361 15.66 16.26 3.59
CA LEU A 361 14.93 15.05 3.18
C LEU A 361 13.43 15.30 3.01
N ARG A 362 13.00 16.48 3.42
CA ARG A 362 11.64 16.93 3.28
C ARG A 362 11.60 18.43 2.98
N VAL A 363 10.67 18.84 2.11
CA VAL A 363 10.41 20.25 1.72
C VAL A 363 9.45 20.91 2.69
#